data_8e18b44e0f2c43507d7971efc19281ed
#
_entry.id   8e18b44e0f2c43507d7971efc19281ed
#
_cell.length_a   1.000
_cell.length_b   1.000
_cell.length_c   1.000
_cell.angle_alpha   90.00
_cell.angle_beta   90.00
_cell.angle_gamma   90.00
#
_symmetry.space_group_name_H-M   'P 1'
#
loop_
_entity.id
_entity.type
_entity.pdbx_description
1 polymer ?
#
loop_
_entity_poly.entity_id
_entity_poly.type
_entity_poly.pdbx_seq_one_letter_code
_entity_poly.pdbx_strand_id
1 'polypeptide(L)' 'MSEKRYPIVIERTSTGFSAYSPDVPGCAAVGDTEEETRRSFREALAAHFAVMREIGDPIPEPSSSVDYVEVAA' A
#
# COMPACT_ATOMS: atom_id res chain seq x y z
N MET A 1 -9.91 -15.57 10.49
CA MET A 1 -9.63 -14.72 9.31
C MET A 1 -8.13 -14.64 9.11
N SER A 2 -7.65 -15.03 7.95
CA SER A 2 -6.22 -14.99 7.69
C SER A 2 -5.80 -13.61 7.19
N GLU A 3 -4.59 -13.21 7.54
CA GLU A 3 -4.03 -11.97 7.06
C GLU A 3 -3.39 -12.19 5.69
N LYS A 4 -3.43 -11.16 4.86
CA LYS A 4 -2.80 -11.17 3.54
C LYS A 4 -1.73 -10.10 3.51
N ARG A 5 -0.70 -10.34 2.73
CA ARG A 5 0.41 -9.41 2.57
C ARG A 5 0.30 -8.72 1.22
N TYR A 6 0.26 -7.40 1.26
CA TYR A 6 0.19 -6.59 0.04
C TYR A 6 1.50 -5.85 -0.14
N PRO A 7 2.07 -5.88 -1.34
CA PRO A 7 3.26 -5.08 -1.62
C PRO A 7 2.88 -3.61 -1.68
N ILE A 8 3.72 -2.76 -1.13
CA ILE A 8 3.54 -1.32 -1.24
C ILE A 8 4.81 -0.69 -1.79
N VAL A 9 4.63 0.43 -2.47
CA VAL A 9 5.73 1.22 -3.01
C VAL A 9 5.75 2.52 -2.22
N ILE A 10 6.89 2.84 -1.62
CA ILE A 10 7.07 4.09 -0.86
C ILE A 10 8.01 4.97 -1.65
N GLU A 11 7.57 6.17 -1.97
CA GLU A 11 8.34 7.12 -2.75
C GLU A 11 8.55 8.41 -1.98
N ARG A 12 9.73 8.99 -2.15
CA ARG A 12 10.02 10.29 -1.55
C ARG A 12 9.32 11.38 -2.34
N THR A 13 8.69 12.31 -1.63
CA THR A 13 8.05 13.49 -2.22
C THR A 13 8.81 14.74 -1.79
N SER A 14 8.37 15.90 -2.24
CA SER A 14 9.02 17.17 -1.87
C SER A 14 8.87 17.48 -0.38
N THR A 15 7.89 16.91 0.30
CA THR A 15 7.62 17.23 1.71
C THR A 15 7.65 16.01 2.63
N GLY A 16 7.89 14.81 2.09
CA GLY A 16 7.89 13.60 2.90
C GLY A 16 7.89 12.37 2.04
N PHE A 17 6.92 11.49 2.27
CA PHE A 17 6.81 10.22 1.56
C PHE A 17 5.36 9.94 1.18
N SER A 18 5.19 9.17 0.12
CA SER A 18 3.88 8.67 -0.28
C SER A 18 3.97 7.17 -0.49
N ALA A 19 2.83 6.49 -0.35
CA ALA A 19 2.76 5.05 -0.54
C ALA A 19 1.53 4.66 -1.32
N TYR A 20 1.66 3.62 -2.12
CA TYR A 20 0.54 3.00 -2.82
C TYR A 20 0.81 1.51 -2.98
N SER A 21 -0.19 0.75 -3.35
CA SER A 21 -0.03 -0.66 -3.67
C SER A 21 -0.39 -0.91 -5.13
N PRO A 22 0.47 -1.63 -5.88
CA PRO A 22 0.11 -1.99 -7.25
C PRO A 22 -1.09 -2.93 -7.33
N ASP A 23 -1.42 -3.62 -6.24
CA ASP A 23 -2.51 -4.58 -6.22
C ASP A 23 -3.84 -3.99 -5.74
N VAL A 24 -3.82 -2.76 -5.21
CA VAL A 24 -5.03 -2.13 -4.66
C VAL A 24 -5.13 -0.71 -5.22
N PRO A 25 -5.72 -0.55 -6.41
CA PRO A 25 -5.86 0.79 -6.99
C PRO A 25 -6.78 1.67 -6.15
N GLY A 26 -6.49 2.95 -6.12
CA GLY A 26 -7.31 3.92 -5.41
C GLY A 26 -7.01 4.07 -3.93
N CYS A 27 -6.00 3.38 -3.41
CA CYS A 27 -5.60 3.52 -2.01
C CYS A 27 -4.20 4.11 -1.96
N ALA A 28 -4.02 5.16 -1.16
CA ALA A 28 -2.74 5.84 -1.03
C ALA A 28 -2.62 6.47 0.34
N ALA A 29 -1.39 6.78 0.75
CA ALA A 29 -1.13 7.45 2.02
C ALA A 29 0.12 8.30 1.91
N VAL A 30 0.26 9.27 2.81
CA VAL A 30 1.44 10.13 2.89
C VAL A 30 1.89 10.21 4.35
N GLY A 31 3.13 10.59 4.55
CA GLY A 31 3.68 10.77 5.88
C GLY A 31 5.01 11.50 5.83
N ASP A 32 5.53 11.87 6.99
CA ASP A 32 6.82 12.58 7.09
C ASP A 32 8.00 11.61 7.07
N THR A 33 7.81 10.38 7.47
CA THR A 33 8.84 9.33 7.45
C THR A 33 8.29 8.09 6.76
N GLU A 34 9.20 7.20 6.34
CA GLU A 34 8.78 5.94 5.72
C GLU A 34 7.94 5.10 6.67
N GLU A 35 8.35 5.03 7.94
CA GLU A 35 7.63 4.26 8.94
C GLU A 35 6.21 4.79 9.16
N GLU A 36 6.10 6.10 9.28
CA GLU A 36 4.81 6.77 9.44
C GLU A 36 3.91 6.55 8.24
N THR A 37 4.49 6.65 7.04
CA THR A 37 3.76 6.44 5.80
C THR A 37 3.26 5.01 5.69
N ARG A 38 4.08 4.04 6.09
CA ARG A 38 3.69 2.62 6.08
C ARG A 38 2.53 2.38 7.04
N ARG A 39 2.58 2.97 8.23
CA ARG A 39 1.51 2.84 9.21
C ARG A 39 0.21 3.47 8.71
N SER A 40 0.32 4.67 8.15
CA SER A 40 -0.85 5.36 7.59
C SER A 40 -1.45 4.57 6.44
N PHE A 41 -0.62 3.97 5.61
CA PHE A 41 -1.12 3.16 4.49
C PHE A 41 -1.85 1.92 5.00
N ARG A 42 -1.32 1.26 6.04
CA ARG A 42 -1.99 0.09 6.63
C ARG A 42 -3.39 0.46 7.12
N GLU A 43 -3.51 1.59 7.79
CA GLU A 43 -4.80 2.07 8.29
C GLU A 43 -5.74 2.41 7.14
N ALA A 44 -5.23 3.09 6.13
CA ALA A 44 -6.02 3.44 4.96
C ALA A 44 -6.50 2.20 4.22
N LEU A 45 -5.63 1.20 4.10
CA LEU A 45 -5.98 -0.05 3.41
C LEU A 45 -7.04 -0.82 4.18
N ALA A 46 -6.92 -0.88 5.50
CA ALA A 46 -7.91 -1.56 6.33
C ALA A 46 -9.27 -0.90 6.20
N ALA A 47 -9.31 0.43 6.22
CA ALA A 47 -10.56 1.18 6.05
C ALA A 47 -11.13 0.98 4.65
N HIS A 48 -10.28 0.97 3.64
CA HIS A 48 -10.68 0.74 2.25
C HIS A 48 -11.35 -0.63 2.09
N PHE A 49 -10.74 -1.66 2.67
CA PHE A 49 -11.29 -3.02 2.60
C PHE A 49 -12.60 -3.15 3.38
N ALA A 50 -12.74 -2.42 4.50
CA ALA A 50 -13.98 -2.43 5.26
C ALA A 50 -15.14 -1.89 4.42
N VAL A 51 -14.90 -0.80 3.69
CA VAL A 51 -15.91 -0.23 2.79
C VAL A 51 -16.24 -1.21 1.66
N MET A 52 -15.22 -1.83 1.08
CA MET A 52 -15.43 -2.81 0.00
C MET A 52 -16.32 -3.96 0.46
N ARG A 53 -16.10 -4.47 1.68
CA ARG A 53 -16.93 -5.54 2.22
C ARG A 53 -18.37 -5.08 2.41
N GLU A 54 -18.57 -3.86 2.85
CA GLU A 54 -19.90 -3.30 3.08
C GLU A 54 -20.70 -3.21 1.77
N ILE A 55 -20.07 -2.77 0.70
CA ILE A 55 -20.76 -2.58 -0.57
C ILE A 55 -20.71 -3.82 -1.45
N GLY A 56 -20.09 -4.89 -0.99
CA GLY A 56 -20.05 -6.16 -1.71
C GLY A 56 -19.00 -6.23 -2.82
N ASP A 57 -18.04 -5.31 -2.84
CA ASP A 57 -16.94 -5.37 -3.81
C ASP A 57 -15.94 -6.44 -3.38
N PRO A 58 -15.44 -7.25 -4.31
CA PRO A 58 -14.43 -8.24 -3.97
C PRO A 58 -13.10 -7.59 -3.61
N ILE A 59 -12.51 -8.04 -2.51
CA ILE A 59 -11.20 -7.58 -2.08
C ILE A 59 -10.14 -8.23 -2.99
N PRO A 60 -9.26 -7.42 -3.62
CA PRO A 60 -8.26 -8.00 -4.53
C PRO A 60 -7.26 -8.86 -3.78
N GLU A 61 -6.83 -9.94 -4.44
CA GLU A 61 -5.78 -10.79 -3.91
C GLU A 61 -4.42 -10.17 -4.21
N PRO A 62 -3.44 -10.29 -3.29
CA PRO A 62 -2.09 -9.83 -3.60
C PRO A 62 -1.49 -10.70 -4.70
N SER A 63 -1.02 -10.06 -5.77
CA SER A 63 -0.50 -10.76 -6.93
C SER A 63 0.88 -10.28 -7.35
N SER A 64 1.31 -9.12 -6.88
CA SER A 64 2.61 -8.55 -7.23
C SER A 64 3.63 -8.84 -6.15
N SER A 65 4.90 -8.91 -6.55
CA SER A 65 6.00 -8.98 -5.60
C SER A 65 6.99 -7.88 -5.93
N VAL A 66 7.79 -7.51 -4.95
CA VAL A 66 8.80 -6.45 -5.10
C VAL A 66 10.17 -7.06 -4.88
N ASP A 67 11.09 -6.76 -5.76
CA ASP A 67 12.46 -7.23 -5.64
C ASP A 67 13.40 -6.13 -6.11
N TYR A 68 14.67 -6.32 -5.87
CA TYR A 68 15.71 -5.36 -6.22
C TYR A 68 16.78 -6.05 -7.06
N VAL A 69 17.29 -5.36 -8.06
CA VAL A 69 18.40 -5.85 -8.85
C VAL A 69 19.52 -4.83 -8.80
N GLU A 70 20.76 -5.31 -8.81
CA GLU A 70 21.92 -4.45 -8.82
C GLU A 70 22.42 -4.33 -10.25
N VAL A 71 22.64 -3.10 -10.68
CA VAL A 71 23.19 -2.82 -12.01
C VAL A 71 24.22 -1.71 -11.90
N ALA A 72 25.21 -1.74 -12.75
CA ALA A 72 26.15 -0.65 -12.83
C ALA A 72 25.49 0.51 -13.56
N ALA A 73 25.45 1.65 -12.91
CA ALA A 73 24.79 2.83 -13.46
C ALA A 73 25.69 4.06 -13.37
#